data_2ab659d9dde020139f464a6414c99374
#
_entry.id   2ab659d9dde020139f464a6414c99374
#
_cell.length_a   1.000
_cell.length_b   1.000
_cell.length_c   1.000
_cell.angle_alpha   90.00
_cell.angle_beta   90.00
_cell.angle_gamma   90.00
#
_symmetry.space_group_name_H-M   'P 1'
#
loop_
_entity.id
_entity.type
_entity.pdbx_description
1 polymer ?
#
loop_
_entity_poly.entity_id
_entity_poly.type
_entity_poly.pdbx_seq_one_letter_code
_entity_poly.pdbx_strand_id
1 'polypeptide(L)'
;MFKSIVWIAPFIAGTIYALAPFLVRSAFRVAARCELEPIALDRLHKEISAEFNRRIAEFANLGFELVGTFDCGALTSDTRSYVAYFCNHATNEFANVTAMARPNGPASYIEFSSQFSNGRSIETNTNAILPLLPANPNHQVFRFESIDEPRTLLQVHRQVVEKYAPGLCPLGEPRDTEIQRYARIVEGCGPRLAAAEYMTLDDGGEAFRLTWKGAVRMAWLGLWPVTFVRRAIHRHAMQSELKSLQTRAEAALQKA
;
A
#
# COMPACT_ATOMS: atom_id res chain seq x y z
N MET A 1 33.56 -30.89 16.71
CA MET A 1 33.28 -29.87 15.67
C MET A 1 31.85 -29.43 15.56
N PHE A 2 30.84 -30.29 15.68
CA PHE A 2 29.42 -29.93 15.61
C PHE A 2 28.89 -29.04 16.75
N LYS A 3 29.42 -29.10 17.95
CA LYS A 3 28.94 -28.29 19.10
C LYS A 3 29.22 -26.80 18.95
N SER A 4 30.25 -26.39 18.20
CA SER A 4 30.57 -24.97 17.99
C SER A 4 29.63 -24.29 16.99
N ILE A 5 29.06 -25.00 16.01
CA ILE A 5 28.19 -24.48 15.00
C ILE A 5 26.83 -24.12 15.61
N VAL A 6 26.34 -24.84 16.62
CA VAL A 6 25.05 -24.62 17.30
C VAL A 6 24.99 -23.24 17.97
N TRP A 7 26.12 -22.70 18.44
CA TRP A 7 26.15 -21.38 19.09
C TRP A 7 26.38 -20.21 18.12
N ILE A 8 26.94 -20.47 16.94
CA ILE A 8 27.21 -19.42 15.95
C ILE A 8 25.90 -18.85 15.35
N ALA A 9 24.93 -19.71 15.03
CA ALA A 9 23.68 -19.27 14.42
C ALA A 9 22.85 -18.32 15.31
N PRO A 10 22.58 -18.63 16.61
CA PRO A 10 21.87 -17.71 17.48
C PRO A 10 22.67 -16.42 17.77
N PHE A 11 24.00 -16.49 17.81
CA PHE A 11 24.84 -15.29 17.96
C PHE A 11 24.72 -14.37 16.72
N ILE A 12 24.82 -14.91 15.50
CA ILE A 12 24.63 -14.15 14.27
C ILE A 12 23.20 -13.55 14.23
N ALA A 13 22.18 -14.35 14.52
CA ALA A 13 20.82 -13.87 14.57
C ALA A 13 20.65 -12.73 15.58
N GLY A 14 21.17 -12.88 16.80
CA GLY A 14 21.14 -11.84 17.82
C GLY A 14 21.83 -10.55 17.36
N THR A 15 22.99 -10.67 16.71
CA THR A 15 23.74 -9.54 16.16
C THR A 15 22.93 -8.82 15.07
N ILE A 16 22.30 -9.55 14.16
CA ILE A 16 21.44 -8.97 13.12
C ILE A 16 20.26 -8.20 13.75
N TYR A 17 19.59 -8.81 14.73
CA TYR A 17 18.48 -8.13 15.41
C TYR A 17 18.92 -6.90 16.20
N ALA A 18 20.12 -6.91 16.79
CA ALA A 18 20.66 -5.77 17.52
C ALA A 18 21.07 -4.61 16.58
N LEU A 19 21.64 -4.93 15.41
CA LEU A 19 22.11 -3.93 14.44
C LEU A 19 21.03 -3.42 13.50
N ALA A 20 20.01 -4.22 13.19
CA ALA A 20 18.96 -3.85 12.24
C ALA A 20 18.25 -2.53 12.56
N PRO A 21 17.91 -2.20 13.82
CA PRO A 21 17.30 -0.90 14.13
C PRO A 21 18.18 0.30 13.76
N PHE A 22 19.50 0.19 13.92
CA PHE A 22 20.44 1.25 13.54
C PHE A 22 20.46 1.45 12.02
N LEU A 23 20.55 0.36 11.26
CA LEU A 23 20.55 0.39 9.81
C LEU A 23 19.24 0.93 9.25
N VAL A 24 18.10 0.44 9.76
CA VAL A 24 16.76 0.90 9.35
C VAL A 24 16.60 2.38 9.68
N ARG A 25 17.01 2.83 10.87
CA ARG A 25 16.92 4.23 11.27
C ARG A 25 17.76 5.15 10.39
N SER A 26 18.93 4.74 9.98
CA SER A 26 19.81 5.55 9.14
C SER A 26 19.35 5.64 7.70
N ALA A 27 18.76 4.56 7.18
CA ALA A 27 18.38 4.44 5.77
C ALA A 27 16.96 4.93 5.46
N PHE A 28 16.02 4.78 6.41
CA PHE A 28 14.61 5.04 6.14
C PHE A 28 14.26 6.51 6.31
N ARG A 29 13.80 7.13 5.23
CA ARG A 29 13.31 8.51 5.18
C ARG A 29 12.02 8.56 4.36
N VAL A 30 11.11 9.43 4.75
CA VAL A 30 9.88 9.73 3.99
C VAL A 30 9.85 11.24 3.76
N ALA A 31 9.71 11.67 2.52
CA ALA A 31 9.60 13.08 2.20
C ALA A 31 8.41 13.72 2.97
N ALA A 32 8.61 14.91 3.49
CA ALA A 32 7.57 15.65 4.22
C ALA A 32 6.46 16.14 3.27
N ARG A 33 6.81 16.35 2.01
CA ARG A 33 5.87 16.71 0.93
C ARG A 33 5.87 15.63 -0.12
N CYS A 34 4.70 15.32 -0.65
CA CYS A 34 4.55 14.39 -1.75
C CYS A 34 4.66 15.17 -3.06
N GLU A 35 5.82 15.15 -3.65
CA GLU A 35 6.04 15.71 -5.00
C GLU A 35 5.63 14.63 -6.01
N LEU A 36 4.41 14.74 -6.52
CA LEU A 36 3.92 13.91 -7.62
C LEU A 36 4.33 14.61 -8.93
N GLU A 37 5.43 14.18 -9.51
CA GLU A 37 5.87 14.69 -10.80
C GLU A 37 5.11 13.99 -11.93
N PRO A 38 4.32 14.73 -12.75
CA PRO A 38 3.69 14.13 -13.92
C PRO A 38 4.74 13.53 -14.85
N ILE A 39 4.54 12.29 -15.27
CA ILE A 39 5.45 11.59 -16.18
C ILE A 39 4.69 10.99 -17.35
N ALA A 40 5.19 11.21 -18.56
CA ALA A 40 4.63 10.59 -19.75
C ALA A 40 5.05 9.10 -19.82
N LEU A 41 4.15 8.24 -20.32
CA LEU A 41 4.36 6.80 -20.38
C LEU A 41 5.59 6.39 -21.21
N ASP A 42 5.95 7.17 -22.21
CA ASP A 42 7.12 6.96 -23.07
C ASP A 42 8.45 7.21 -22.35
N ARG A 43 8.42 7.93 -21.25
CA ARG A 43 9.61 8.19 -20.39
C ARG A 43 9.82 7.11 -19.33
N LEU A 44 8.87 6.20 -19.16
CA LEU A 44 8.97 5.10 -18.23
C LEU A 44 9.82 3.96 -18.82
N HIS A 45 10.39 3.14 -17.94
CA HIS A 45 10.99 1.88 -18.36
C HIS A 45 9.96 1.04 -19.13
N LYS A 46 10.39 0.40 -20.23
CA LYS A 46 9.52 -0.31 -21.18
C LYS A 46 8.51 -1.26 -20.51
N GLU A 47 8.94 -2.01 -19.51
CA GLU A 47 8.08 -2.97 -18.81
C GLU A 47 7.01 -2.27 -17.96
N ILE A 48 7.35 -1.16 -17.30
CA ILE A 48 6.40 -0.36 -16.51
C ILE A 48 5.40 0.33 -17.42
N SER A 49 5.88 0.90 -18.55
CA SER A 49 5.02 1.52 -19.55
C SER A 49 4.03 0.50 -20.15
N ALA A 50 4.50 -0.71 -20.47
CA ALA A 50 3.63 -1.78 -20.96
C ALA A 50 2.56 -2.20 -19.94
N GLU A 51 2.94 -2.34 -18.67
CA GLU A 51 2.01 -2.64 -17.59
C GLU A 51 0.97 -1.53 -17.42
N PHE A 52 1.38 -0.26 -17.39
CA PHE A 52 0.45 0.86 -17.28
C PHE A 52 -0.51 0.93 -18.48
N ASN A 53 -0.02 0.77 -19.71
CA ASN A 53 -0.89 0.76 -20.89
C ASN A 53 -1.93 -0.36 -20.83
N ARG A 54 -1.54 -1.56 -20.41
CA ARG A 54 -2.46 -2.68 -20.20
C ARG A 54 -3.53 -2.33 -19.16
N ARG A 55 -3.11 -1.83 -18.01
CA ARG A 55 -4.03 -1.48 -16.91
C ARG A 55 -4.95 -0.31 -17.25
N ILE A 56 -4.47 0.70 -17.98
CA ILE A 56 -5.31 1.81 -18.44
C ILE A 56 -6.51 1.28 -19.24
N ALA A 57 -6.27 0.36 -20.18
CA ALA A 57 -7.34 -0.24 -20.95
C ALA A 57 -8.31 -1.10 -20.10
N GLU A 58 -7.78 -1.87 -19.14
CA GLU A 58 -8.59 -2.67 -18.21
C GLU A 58 -9.48 -1.79 -17.32
N PHE A 59 -8.92 -0.70 -16.74
CA PHE A 59 -9.65 0.22 -15.88
C PHE A 59 -10.69 1.06 -16.65
N ALA A 60 -10.40 1.47 -17.88
CA ALA A 60 -11.36 2.15 -18.73
C ALA A 60 -12.61 1.28 -18.99
N ASN A 61 -12.45 -0.03 -19.19
CA ASN A 61 -13.54 -0.99 -19.32
C ASN A 61 -14.36 -1.18 -18.02
N LEU A 62 -13.87 -0.69 -16.90
CA LEU A 62 -14.57 -0.69 -15.60
C LEU A 62 -15.19 0.67 -15.26
N GLY A 63 -15.10 1.64 -16.19
CA GLY A 63 -15.66 2.99 -16.02
C GLY A 63 -14.73 3.95 -15.25
N PHE A 64 -13.44 3.63 -15.12
CA PHE A 64 -12.46 4.53 -14.52
C PHE A 64 -11.77 5.37 -15.61
N GLU A 65 -11.64 6.65 -15.36
CA GLU A 65 -10.88 7.60 -16.18
C GLU A 65 -9.47 7.75 -15.60
N LEU A 66 -8.45 7.77 -16.46
CA LEU A 66 -7.08 8.06 -16.04
C LEU A 66 -6.95 9.54 -15.67
N VAL A 67 -6.62 9.83 -14.43
CA VAL A 67 -6.34 11.18 -13.94
C VAL A 67 -4.91 11.60 -14.32
N GLY A 68 -3.96 10.68 -14.26
CA GLY A 68 -2.59 10.91 -14.68
C GLY A 68 -1.62 9.81 -14.25
N THR A 69 -0.39 9.92 -14.74
CA THR A 69 0.74 9.09 -14.35
C THR A 69 1.81 9.93 -13.69
N PHE A 70 2.36 9.45 -12.58
CA PHE A 70 3.24 10.23 -11.71
C PHE A 70 4.46 9.42 -11.29
N ASP A 71 5.56 10.12 -11.19
CA ASP A 71 6.73 9.69 -10.46
C ASP A 71 6.56 10.11 -9.00
N CYS A 72 6.59 9.15 -8.09
CA CYS A 72 6.48 9.38 -6.65
C CYS A 72 7.85 9.45 -5.97
N GLY A 73 8.92 9.54 -6.76
CA GLY A 73 10.28 9.61 -6.25
C GLY A 73 10.83 8.28 -5.76
N ALA A 74 11.97 8.36 -5.11
CA ALA A 74 12.66 7.20 -4.57
C ALA A 74 12.10 6.82 -3.19
N LEU A 75 11.59 5.58 -3.08
CA LEU A 75 11.24 4.98 -1.78
C LEU A 75 12.48 4.58 -0.99
N THR A 76 13.52 4.13 -1.70
CA THR A 76 14.87 3.83 -1.18
C THR A 76 15.87 4.19 -2.27
N SER A 77 17.19 4.12 -1.96
CA SER A 77 18.26 4.38 -2.95
C SER A 77 18.11 3.58 -4.25
N ASP A 78 17.51 2.39 -4.17
CA ASP A 78 17.46 1.42 -5.28
C ASP A 78 16.03 1.13 -5.78
N THR A 79 15.02 1.86 -5.27
CA THR A 79 13.62 1.63 -5.63
C THR A 79 12.91 2.94 -5.92
N ARG A 80 12.54 3.15 -7.18
CA ARG A 80 11.71 4.28 -7.62
C ARG A 80 10.28 3.80 -7.83
N SER A 81 9.32 4.62 -7.46
CA SER A 81 7.90 4.30 -7.52
C SER A 81 7.17 5.19 -8.51
N TYR A 82 6.31 4.57 -9.30
CA TYR A 82 5.45 5.24 -10.27
C TYR A 82 4.01 4.86 -10.02
N VAL A 83 3.09 5.78 -10.24
CA VAL A 83 1.66 5.56 -10.03
C VAL A 83 0.88 6.03 -11.24
N ALA A 84 -0.01 5.18 -11.75
CA ALA A 84 -1.12 5.59 -12.60
C ALA A 84 -2.36 5.70 -11.71
N TYR A 85 -2.99 6.88 -11.65
CA TYR A 85 -4.12 7.19 -10.77
C TYR A 85 -5.40 7.36 -11.58
N PHE A 86 -6.50 6.79 -11.10
CA PHE A 86 -7.77 6.71 -11.80
C PHE A 86 -8.92 7.13 -10.88
N CYS A 87 -9.98 7.68 -11.49
CA CYS A 87 -11.22 8.03 -10.83
C CYS A 87 -12.42 7.48 -11.59
N ASN A 88 -13.40 6.93 -10.89
CA ASN A 88 -14.73 6.66 -11.42
C ASN A 88 -15.70 7.67 -10.84
N HIS A 89 -16.04 8.71 -11.64
CA HIS A 89 -16.91 9.79 -11.22
C HIS A 89 -18.37 9.36 -11.00
N ALA A 90 -18.79 8.24 -11.59
CA ALA A 90 -20.16 7.74 -11.42
C ALA A 90 -20.36 7.08 -10.05
N THR A 91 -19.32 6.44 -9.52
CA THR A 91 -19.36 5.71 -8.24
C THR A 91 -18.54 6.37 -7.14
N ASN A 92 -17.78 7.42 -7.46
CA ASN A 92 -16.84 8.10 -6.56
C ASN A 92 -15.78 7.15 -5.97
N GLU A 93 -15.42 6.13 -6.74
CA GLU A 93 -14.37 5.20 -6.41
C GLU A 93 -13.05 5.65 -7.06
N PHE A 94 -11.96 5.43 -6.37
CA PHE A 94 -10.62 5.71 -6.88
C PHE A 94 -9.84 4.42 -7.04
N ALA A 95 -8.92 4.43 -7.99
CA ALA A 95 -8.02 3.31 -8.18
C ALA A 95 -6.60 3.80 -8.48
N ASN A 96 -5.63 2.98 -8.19
CA ASN A 96 -4.28 3.21 -8.66
C ASN A 96 -3.58 1.90 -9.06
N VAL A 97 -2.62 2.06 -9.94
CA VAL A 97 -1.63 1.04 -10.27
C VAL A 97 -0.28 1.59 -9.87
N THR A 98 0.32 0.99 -8.87
CA THR A 98 1.67 1.34 -8.43
C THR A 98 2.67 0.36 -9.03
N ALA A 99 3.69 0.89 -9.71
CA ALA A 99 4.81 0.11 -10.22
C ALA A 99 6.11 0.59 -9.56
N MET A 100 6.91 -0.36 -9.14
CA MET A 100 8.21 -0.11 -8.50
C MET A 100 9.31 -0.66 -9.40
N ALA A 101 10.24 0.23 -9.81
CA ALA A 101 11.48 -0.19 -10.45
C ALA A 101 12.42 -0.75 -9.38
N ARG A 102 12.87 -1.99 -9.56
CA ARG A 102 13.78 -2.71 -8.65
C ARG A 102 14.89 -3.35 -9.46
N PRO A 103 16.07 -3.63 -8.85
CA PRO A 103 17.17 -4.31 -9.52
C PRO A 103 16.79 -5.69 -10.12
N ASN A 104 15.85 -6.39 -9.47
CA ASN A 104 15.39 -7.72 -9.88
C ASN A 104 14.16 -7.70 -10.81
N GLY A 105 13.89 -6.57 -11.45
CA GLY A 105 12.73 -6.35 -12.30
C GLY A 105 11.58 -5.58 -11.61
N PRO A 106 10.67 -5.01 -12.40
CA PRO A 106 9.56 -4.24 -11.88
C PRO A 106 8.58 -5.12 -11.10
N ALA A 107 7.99 -4.54 -10.07
CA ALA A 107 6.87 -5.13 -9.37
C ALA A 107 5.71 -4.14 -9.38
N SER A 108 4.50 -4.62 -9.62
CA SER A 108 3.31 -3.79 -9.62
C SER A 108 2.22 -4.36 -8.72
N TYR A 109 1.33 -3.51 -8.27
CA TYR A 109 0.09 -3.89 -7.62
C TYR A 109 -1.02 -2.91 -7.99
N ILE A 110 -2.24 -3.38 -7.87
CA ILE A 110 -3.44 -2.59 -8.10
C ILE A 110 -4.17 -2.33 -6.79
N GLU A 111 -4.87 -1.21 -6.72
CA GLU A 111 -5.58 -0.77 -5.55
C GLU A 111 -6.89 -0.09 -5.93
N PHE A 112 -7.97 -0.38 -5.20
CA PHE A 112 -9.21 0.37 -5.20
C PHE A 112 -9.43 0.99 -3.83
N SER A 113 -9.92 2.22 -3.81
CA SER A 113 -10.17 2.95 -2.58
C SER A 113 -11.48 3.74 -2.62
N SER A 114 -12.21 3.70 -1.50
CA SER A 114 -13.38 4.53 -1.23
C SER A 114 -13.17 5.32 0.04
N GLN A 115 -13.45 6.61 -0.02
CA GLN A 115 -13.43 7.50 1.14
C GLN A 115 -14.84 7.93 1.48
N PHE A 116 -15.15 8.11 2.76
CA PHE A 116 -16.48 8.43 3.24
C PHE A 116 -16.50 9.75 3.99
N SER A 117 -17.67 10.40 4.06
CA SER A 117 -17.87 11.71 4.70
C SER A 117 -17.53 11.75 6.20
N ASN A 118 -17.50 10.59 6.87
CA ASN A 118 -17.09 10.46 8.27
C ASN A 118 -15.57 10.35 8.48
N GLY A 119 -14.77 10.58 7.44
CA GLY A 119 -13.32 10.51 7.47
C GLY A 119 -12.74 9.07 7.42
N ARG A 120 -13.60 8.04 7.32
CA ARG A 120 -13.14 6.67 7.10
C ARG A 120 -12.79 6.44 5.63
N SER A 121 -11.88 5.51 5.39
CA SER A 121 -11.58 5.01 4.05
C SER A 121 -11.38 3.50 4.07
N ILE A 122 -11.74 2.86 2.97
CA ILE A 122 -11.53 1.44 2.71
C ILE A 122 -10.70 1.31 1.45
N GLU A 123 -9.67 0.49 1.55
CA GLU A 123 -8.77 0.15 0.47
C GLU A 123 -8.73 -1.36 0.29
N THR A 124 -8.77 -1.82 -0.94
CA THR A 124 -8.46 -3.19 -1.32
C THR A 124 -7.34 -3.20 -2.35
N ASN A 125 -6.33 -4.00 -2.12
CA ASN A 125 -5.17 -4.04 -3.02
C ASN A 125 -4.57 -5.44 -3.14
N THR A 126 -3.67 -5.59 -4.11
CA THR A 126 -2.92 -6.83 -4.36
C THR A 126 -1.50 -6.79 -3.79
N ASN A 127 -1.17 -5.77 -3.00
CA ASN A 127 0.17 -5.60 -2.44
C ASN A 127 0.48 -6.65 -1.37
N ALA A 128 1.51 -7.46 -1.60
CA ALA A 128 1.99 -8.47 -0.66
C ALA A 128 2.77 -7.90 0.54
N ILE A 129 3.10 -6.61 0.52
CA ILE A 129 3.91 -5.97 1.55
C ILE A 129 3.04 -5.55 2.73
N LEU A 130 3.28 -6.17 3.88
CA LEU A 130 2.60 -5.78 5.12
C LEU A 130 3.23 -4.52 5.72
N PRO A 131 2.40 -3.58 6.25
CA PRO A 131 2.91 -2.38 6.88
C PRO A 131 3.76 -2.71 8.10
N LEU A 132 4.91 -2.06 8.22
CA LEU A 132 5.83 -2.18 9.35
C LEU A 132 5.57 -1.13 10.43
N LEU A 133 4.95 -0.02 10.05
CA LEU A 133 4.51 1.04 10.96
C LEU A 133 3.00 0.95 11.21
N PRO A 134 2.47 1.55 12.28
CA PRO A 134 1.06 1.50 12.60
C PRO A 134 0.19 2.05 11.47
N ALA A 135 -0.88 1.34 11.15
CA ALA A 135 -1.88 1.80 10.21
C ALA A 135 -2.67 3.00 10.74
N ASN A 136 -3.29 3.74 9.85
CA ASN A 136 -4.28 4.74 10.22
C ASN A 136 -5.56 4.03 10.72
N PRO A 137 -6.08 4.31 11.92
CA PRO A 137 -7.28 3.66 12.43
C PRO A 137 -8.54 3.94 11.58
N ASN A 138 -8.56 5.07 10.87
CA ASN A 138 -9.65 5.44 9.97
C ASN A 138 -9.46 4.89 8.54
N HIS A 139 -8.37 4.17 8.26
CA HIS A 139 -8.05 3.62 6.96
C HIS A 139 -7.92 2.10 7.06
N GLN A 140 -8.92 1.39 6.58
CA GLN A 140 -8.96 -0.07 6.58
C GLN A 140 -8.42 -0.60 5.26
N VAL A 141 -7.42 -1.47 5.32
CA VAL A 141 -6.73 -2.02 4.13
C VAL A 141 -6.90 -3.53 4.09
N PHE A 142 -7.44 -4.02 2.99
CA PHE A 142 -7.63 -5.44 2.70
C PHE A 142 -6.70 -5.84 1.55
N ARG A 143 -5.84 -6.85 1.77
CA ARG A 143 -4.82 -7.27 0.81
C ARG A 143 -5.11 -8.65 0.27
N PHE A 144 -5.50 -8.72 -0.98
CA PHE A 144 -5.84 -9.96 -1.68
C PHE A 144 -4.77 -10.27 -2.74
N GLU A 145 -3.61 -10.74 -2.29
CA GLU A 145 -2.42 -11.01 -3.13
C GLU A 145 -2.69 -11.99 -4.30
N SER A 146 -3.73 -12.81 -4.19
CA SER A 146 -4.07 -13.83 -5.19
C SER A 146 -4.99 -13.33 -6.30
N ILE A 147 -5.47 -12.08 -6.23
CA ILE A 147 -6.39 -11.50 -7.21
C ILE A 147 -5.59 -10.56 -8.12
N ASP A 148 -5.30 -10.98 -9.35
CA ASP A 148 -4.57 -10.14 -10.31
C ASP A 148 -5.50 -9.39 -11.29
N GLU A 149 -6.73 -9.83 -11.44
CA GLU A 149 -7.70 -9.23 -12.36
C GLU A 149 -8.40 -8.03 -11.71
N PRO A 150 -8.34 -6.81 -12.31
CA PRO A 150 -8.96 -5.60 -11.74
C PRO A 150 -10.47 -5.73 -11.54
N ARG A 151 -11.18 -6.37 -12.46
CA ARG A 151 -12.64 -6.57 -12.35
C ARG A 151 -13.01 -7.37 -11.10
N THR A 152 -12.31 -8.46 -10.86
CA THR A 152 -12.51 -9.32 -9.69
C THR A 152 -12.18 -8.55 -8.41
N LEU A 153 -11.07 -7.81 -8.38
CA LEU A 153 -10.70 -7.02 -7.20
C LEU A 153 -11.70 -5.89 -6.93
N LEU A 154 -12.24 -5.23 -7.98
CA LEU A 154 -13.28 -4.21 -7.83
C LEU A 154 -14.57 -4.79 -7.23
N GLN A 155 -14.98 -5.99 -7.68
CA GLN A 155 -16.15 -6.67 -7.11
C GLN A 155 -15.92 -6.97 -5.61
N VAL A 156 -14.74 -7.48 -5.24
CA VAL A 156 -14.37 -7.71 -3.85
C VAL A 156 -14.33 -6.39 -3.07
N HIS A 157 -13.78 -5.32 -3.66
CA HIS A 157 -13.79 -3.98 -3.03
C HIS A 157 -15.18 -3.54 -2.65
N ARG A 158 -16.14 -3.62 -3.58
CA ARG A 158 -17.53 -3.22 -3.35
C ARG A 158 -18.20 -4.08 -2.26
N GLN A 159 -17.95 -5.38 -2.23
CA GLN A 159 -18.44 -6.26 -1.16
C GLN A 159 -17.83 -5.92 0.21
N VAL A 160 -16.55 -5.56 0.24
CA VAL A 160 -15.87 -5.08 1.46
C VAL A 160 -16.50 -3.77 1.93
N VAL A 161 -16.73 -2.81 1.02
CA VAL A 161 -17.40 -1.54 1.33
C VAL A 161 -18.80 -1.78 1.89
N GLU A 162 -19.59 -2.62 1.26
CA GLU A 162 -20.93 -2.98 1.75
C GLU A 162 -20.91 -3.61 3.14
N LYS A 163 -19.92 -4.48 3.42
CA LYS A 163 -19.78 -5.17 4.71
C LYS A 163 -19.31 -4.25 5.84
N TYR A 164 -18.33 -3.37 5.57
CA TYR A 164 -17.62 -2.60 6.60
C TYR A 164 -18.02 -1.13 6.67
N ALA A 165 -18.73 -0.62 5.66
CA ALA A 165 -19.28 0.72 5.60
C ALA A 165 -20.75 0.72 5.10
N PRO A 166 -21.64 -0.10 5.69
CA PRO A 166 -23.00 -0.25 5.19
C PRO A 166 -23.75 1.08 5.21
N GLY A 167 -24.41 1.41 4.11
CA GLY A 167 -25.18 2.65 3.95
C GLY A 167 -24.35 3.93 3.79
N LEU A 168 -23.01 3.85 3.78
CA LEU A 168 -22.16 4.99 3.46
C LEU A 168 -21.92 5.05 1.95
N CYS A 169 -22.13 6.25 1.39
CA CYS A 169 -21.77 6.51 0.00
C CYS A 169 -20.34 7.02 -0.11
N PRO A 170 -19.56 6.54 -1.07
CA PRO A 170 -18.23 7.09 -1.33
C PRO A 170 -18.30 8.60 -1.63
N LEU A 171 -17.36 9.34 -1.06
CA LEU A 171 -17.25 10.79 -1.26
C LEU A 171 -16.50 11.06 -2.55
N GLY A 172 -17.17 11.75 -3.49
CA GLY A 172 -16.53 12.24 -4.71
C GLY A 172 -15.65 13.44 -4.44
N GLU A 173 -14.68 13.62 -5.30
CA GLU A 173 -13.89 14.85 -5.37
C GLU A 173 -14.25 15.60 -6.64
N PRO A 174 -14.21 16.95 -6.64
CA PRO A 174 -14.33 17.71 -7.87
C PRO A 174 -13.23 17.28 -8.85
N ARG A 175 -13.54 17.27 -10.15
CA ARG A 175 -12.51 17.12 -11.19
C ARG A 175 -11.44 18.19 -10.93
N ASP A 176 -10.23 17.94 -11.30
CA ASP A 176 -9.05 18.81 -11.05
C ASP A 176 -8.50 18.81 -9.61
N THR A 177 -9.16 18.16 -8.64
CA THR A 177 -8.65 18.06 -7.26
C THR A 177 -8.25 16.64 -6.84
N GLU A 178 -8.44 15.63 -7.71
CA GLU A 178 -8.16 14.23 -7.42
C GLU A 178 -6.67 13.99 -7.10
N ILE A 179 -5.78 14.71 -7.79
CA ILE A 179 -4.34 14.66 -7.55
C ILE A 179 -3.98 15.22 -6.20
N GLN A 180 -4.56 16.39 -5.85
CA GLN A 180 -4.32 16.99 -4.53
C GLN A 180 -4.87 16.08 -3.42
N ARG A 181 -5.97 15.36 -3.67
CA ARG A 181 -6.48 14.35 -2.75
C ARG A 181 -5.46 13.24 -2.53
N TYR A 182 -4.90 12.68 -3.60
CA TYR A 182 -3.89 11.62 -3.50
C TYR A 182 -2.64 12.12 -2.77
N ALA A 183 -2.14 13.32 -3.10
CA ALA A 183 -1.03 13.95 -2.40
C ALA A 183 -1.30 14.11 -0.89
N ARG A 184 -2.48 14.63 -0.50
CA ARG A 184 -2.89 14.77 0.92
C ARG A 184 -2.90 13.43 1.66
N ILE A 185 -3.33 12.32 1.02
CA ILE A 185 -3.33 10.99 1.64
C ILE A 185 -1.90 10.54 1.93
N VAL A 186 -1.00 10.70 0.97
CA VAL A 186 0.41 10.32 1.11
C VAL A 186 1.11 11.19 2.15
N GLU A 187 0.96 12.51 2.06
CA GLU A 187 1.55 13.48 3.01
C GLU A 187 1.05 13.31 4.44
N GLY A 188 -0.21 12.95 4.63
CA GLY A 188 -0.79 12.72 5.96
C GLY A 188 -0.17 11.57 6.73
N CYS A 189 0.59 10.71 6.09
CA CYS A 189 1.25 9.57 6.74
C CYS A 189 2.35 10.01 7.72
N GLY A 190 3.23 10.91 7.29
CA GLY A 190 4.37 11.42 8.09
C GLY A 190 3.93 12.09 9.40
N PRO A 191 3.09 13.14 9.37
CA PRO A 191 2.60 13.82 10.58
C PRO A 191 1.89 12.89 11.55
N ARG A 192 1.08 11.96 11.04
CA ARG A 192 0.39 10.96 11.87
C ARG A 192 1.37 10.03 12.60
N LEU A 193 2.40 9.57 11.91
CA LEU A 193 3.43 8.72 12.50
C LEU A 193 4.32 9.49 13.47
N ALA A 194 4.52 10.79 13.24
CA ALA A 194 5.21 11.68 14.16
C ALA A 194 4.39 11.90 15.44
N ALA A 195 3.09 12.16 15.33
CA ALA A 195 2.20 12.27 16.49
C ALA A 195 2.15 10.98 17.32
N ALA A 196 2.34 9.82 16.71
CA ALA A 196 2.46 8.52 17.38
C ALA A 196 3.89 8.18 17.82
N GLU A 197 4.84 9.11 17.69
CA GLU A 197 6.27 8.99 18.07
C GLU A 197 7.06 7.90 17.32
N TYR A 198 6.59 7.45 16.16
CA TYR A 198 7.33 6.52 15.32
C TYR A 198 8.29 7.22 14.37
N MET A 199 8.02 8.48 14.06
CA MET A 199 8.83 9.33 13.20
C MET A 199 9.05 10.70 13.85
N THR A 200 10.02 11.44 13.36
CA THR A 200 10.26 12.85 13.68
C THR A 200 10.62 13.58 12.40
N LEU A 201 10.17 14.82 12.27
CA LEU A 201 10.60 15.70 11.19
C LEU A 201 12.08 16.02 11.38
N ASP A 202 12.87 16.03 10.33
CA ASP A 202 14.28 16.43 10.40
C ASP A 202 14.41 17.96 10.59
N ASP A 203 15.63 18.40 10.94
CA ASP A 203 15.90 19.81 11.24
C ASP A 203 15.66 20.75 10.04
N GLY A 204 15.72 20.22 8.82
CA GLY A 204 15.43 20.96 7.59
C GLY A 204 13.93 21.03 7.25
N GLY A 205 13.09 20.23 7.90
CA GLY A 205 11.66 20.14 7.59
C GLY A 205 11.34 19.43 6.27
N GLU A 206 12.33 18.77 5.65
CA GLU A 206 12.20 18.18 4.33
C GLU A 206 11.78 16.70 4.37
N ALA A 207 12.11 15.99 5.45
CA ALA A 207 11.80 14.56 5.56
C ALA A 207 11.49 14.12 7.00
N PHE A 208 10.62 13.13 7.10
CA PHE A 208 10.42 12.38 8.33
C PHE A 208 11.45 11.26 8.44
N ARG A 209 12.05 11.12 9.61
CA ARG A 209 13.00 10.06 9.98
C ARG A 209 12.44 9.20 11.08
N LEU A 210 12.83 7.94 11.14
CA LEU A 210 12.43 7.06 12.23
C LEU A 210 13.01 7.51 13.57
N THR A 211 12.17 7.53 14.60
CA THR A 211 12.63 7.48 15.99
C THR A 211 13.19 6.09 16.32
N TRP A 212 13.79 5.93 17.49
CA TRP A 212 14.20 4.59 17.95
C TRP A 212 13.01 3.64 18.09
N LYS A 213 11.87 4.12 18.57
CA LYS A 213 10.61 3.36 18.65
C LYS A 213 10.18 2.84 17.27
N GLY A 214 10.23 3.70 16.25
CA GLY A 214 9.93 3.33 14.88
C GLY A 214 10.90 2.33 14.28
N ALA A 215 12.21 2.56 14.48
CA ALA A 215 13.26 1.71 13.95
C ALA A 215 13.26 0.29 14.56
N VAL A 216 13.11 0.18 15.87
CA VAL A 216 12.99 -1.11 16.57
C VAL A 216 11.75 -1.86 16.07
N ARG A 217 10.58 -1.18 15.97
CA ARG A 217 9.37 -1.81 15.45
C ARG A 217 9.54 -2.30 14.01
N MET A 218 10.10 -1.47 13.11
CA MET A 218 10.32 -1.86 11.71
C MET A 218 11.29 -3.03 11.60
N ALA A 219 12.42 -2.99 12.31
CA ALA A 219 13.39 -4.06 12.32
C ALA A 219 12.75 -5.36 12.83
N TRP A 220 12.06 -5.32 13.97
CA TRP A 220 11.40 -6.49 14.54
C TRP A 220 10.36 -7.12 13.60
N LEU A 221 9.47 -6.30 13.03
CA LEU A 221 8.39 -6.77 12.16
C LEU A 221 8.87 -7.16 10.75
N GLY A 222 10.02 -6.62 10.30
CA GLY A 222 10.60 -6.87 8.99
C GLY A 222 11.53 -8.08 8.92
N LEU A 223 12.06 -8.53 10.06
CA LEU A 223 13.00 -9.64 10.10
C LEU A 223 12.29 -11.01 10.20
N TRP A 224 12.97 -12.05 9.69
CA TRP A 224 12.56 -13.44 9.90
C TRP A 224 12.85 -13.83 11.38
N PRO A 225 11.99 -14.62 12.07
CA PRO A 225 10.78 -15.30 11.54
C PRO A 225 9.49 -14.46 11.62
N VAL A 226 9.53 -13.27 12.26
CA VAL A 226 8.33 -12.47 12.54
C VAL A 226 7.60 -12.09 11.26
N THR A 227 8.32 -11.63 10.24
CA THR A 227 7.70 -11.27 8.95
C THR A 227 7.02 -12.47 8.29
N PHE A 228 7.60 -13.67 8.38
CA PHE A 228 7.03 -14.89 7.83
C PHE A 228 5.71 -15.27 8.54
N VAL A 229 5.72 -15.28 9.87
CA VAL A 229 4.53 -15.60 10.69
C VAL A 229 3.41 -14.58 10.42
N ARG A 230 3.73 -13.29 10.38
CA ARG A 230 2.77 -12.23 10.06
C ARG A 230 2.14 -12.40 8.68
N ARG A 231 2.94 -12.75 7.67
CA ARG A 231 2.41 -13.01 6.31
C ARG A 231 1.50 -14.23 6.29
N ALA A 232 1.85 -15.30 6.97
CA ALA A 232 1.02 -16.50 7.05
C ALA A 232 -0.34 -16.21 7.72
N ILE A 233 -0.33 -15.52 8.87
CA ILE A 233 -1.55 -15.10 9.57
C ILE A 233 -2.41 -14.18 8.69
N HIS A 234 -1.79 -13.16 8.07
CA HIS A 234 -2.49 -12.23 7.21
C HIS A 234 -3.12 -12.94 6.01
N ARG A 235 -2.37 -13.79 5.33
CA ARG A 235 -2.85 -14.55 4.17
C ARG A 235 -4.03 -15.44 4.55
N HIS A 236 -3.96 -16.15 5.68
CA HIS A 236 -5.06 -16.96 6.18
C HIS A 236 -6.30 -16.09 6.49
N ALA A 237 -6.14 -14.96 7.15
CA ALA A 237 -7.23 -14.04 7.46
C ALA A 237 -7.90 -13.50 6.17
N MET A 238 -7.13 -13.10 5.16
CA MET A 238 -7.67 -12.60 3.89
C MET A 238 -8.35 -13.70 3.07
N GLN A 239 -7.86 -14.93 3.10
CA GLN A 239 -8.54 -16.06 2.46
C GLN A 239 -9.88 -16.38 3.14
N SER A 240 -9.94 -16.32 4.47
CA SER A 240 -11.17 -16.49 5.23
C SER A 240 -12.17 -15.36 4.93
N GLU A 241 -11.67 -14.11 4.84
CA GLU A 241 -12.50 -12.96 4.48
C GLU A 241 -13.09 -13.11 3.07
N LEU A 242 -12.27 -13.48 2.09
CA LEU A 242 -12.71 -13.68 0.71
C LEU A 242 -13.83 -14.74 0.61
N LYS A 243 -13.67 -15.86 1.32
CA LYS A 243 -14.72 -16.90 1.40
C LYS A 243 -16.01 -16.36 2.01
N SER A 244 -15.90 -15.58 3.09
CA SER A 244 -17.06 -14.93 3.74
C SER A 244 -17.82 -14.00 2.79
N LEU A 245 -17.10 -13.21 1.97
CA LEU A 245 -17.68 -12.32 0.98
C LEU A 245 -18.40 -13.11 -0.13
N GLN A 246 -17.79 -14.16 -0.65
CA GLN A 246 -18.38 -15.04 -1.67
C GLN A 246 -19.68 -15.68 -1.18
N THR A 247 -19.69 -16.26 0.03
CA THR A 247 -20.89 -16.87 0.63
C THR A 247 -22.03 -15.84 0.79
N ARG A 248 -21.72 -14.59 1.18
CA ARG A 248 -22.73 -13.52 1.28
C ARG A 248 -23.31 -13.16 -0.08
N ALA A 249 -22.49 -13.06 -1.12
CA ALA A 249 -22.94 -12.77 -2.47
C ALA A 249 -23.89 -13.87 -3.01
N GLU A 250 -23.53 -15.14 -2.80
CA GLU A 250 -24.37 -16.28 -3.17
C GLU A 250 -25.71 -16.26 -2.42
N ALA A 251 -25.72 -15.99 -1.12
CA ALA A 251 -26.92 -15.91 -0.30
C ALA A 251 -27.84 -14.74 -0.71
N ALA A 252 -27.26 -13.64 -1.18
CA ALA A 252 -28.03 -12.50 -1.70
C ALA A 252 -28.72 -12.81 -3.03
N LEU A 253 -28.02 -13.53 -3.92
CA LEU A 253 -28.57 -13.98 -5.21
C LEU A 253 -29.73 -14.99 -5.06
N GLN A 254 -29.70 -15.81 -4.00
CA GLN A 254 -30.78 -16.79 -3.73
C GLN A 254 -32.06 -16.15 -3.16
N LYS A 255 -31.97 -14.90 -2.67
CA LYS A 255 -33.11 -14.18 -2.07
C LYS A 255 -33.78 -13.18 -3.03
N ALA A 256 -33.13 -12.87 -4.15
CA ALA A 256 -33.61 -11.99 -5.21
C ALA A 256 -34.39 -12.75 -6.27
#